data_2b20c42045e44c42e203da8e384df26a
#
_entry.id   2b20c42045e44c42e203da8e384df26a
#
_cell.length_a   1.000
_cell.length_b   1.000
_cell.length_c   1.000
_cell.angle_alpha   90.00
_cell.angle_beta   90.00
_cell.angle_gamma   90.00
#
_symmetry.space_group_name_H-M   'P 1'
#
loop_
_entity.id
_entity.type
_entity.pdbx_description
1 polymer ?
#
loop_
_entity_poly.entity_id
_entity_poly.type
_entity_poly.pdbx_seq_one_letter_code
_entity_poly.pdbx_strand_id
1 'polypeptide(L)'
;MEMLIVVAIIAVLVAVAIPTFSSQLHKARVATDWANVRSYYAQLQYDFMETGKINEDYLHPWGVNGENGLTSVTLDGQTINLRTGMLWVAEEDHNKGYNIAYACTSGHRECVLILPMD
;
A
#
# COMPACT_ATOMS: atom_id res chain seq x y z
N MET A 1 -33.38 -36.40 1.61
CA MET A 1 -33.50 -35.81 2.95
C MET A 1 -32.16 -35.36 3.49
N GLU A 2 -31.15 -36.19 3.44
CA GLU A 2 -29.81 -35.83 3.90
C GLU A 2 -29.18 -34.69 3.11
N MET A 3 -29.40 -34.64 1.82
CA MET A 3 -28.88 -33.58 0.94
C MET A 3 -29.44 -32.22 1.28
N LEU A 4 -30.68 -32.16 1.72
CA LEU A 4 -31.33 -30.90 2.08
C LEU A 4 -30.68 -30.28 3.32
N ILE A 5 -30.32 -31.09 4.29
CA ILE A 5 -29.65 -30.63 5.50
C ILE A 5 -28.29 -30.07 5.17
N VAL A 6 -27.51 -30.76 4.32
CA VAL A 6 -26.19 -30.31 3.90
C VAL A 6 -26.24 -28.98 3.18
N VAL A 7 -27.18 -28.83 2.25
CA VAL A 7 -27.35 -27.59 1.50
C VAL A 7 -27.73 -26.43 2.43
N ALA A 8 -28.61 -26.68 3.39
CA ALA A 8 -29.02 -25.67 4.36
C ALA A 8 -27.84 -25.20 5.22
N ILE A 9 -26.98 -26.12 5.67
CA ILE A 9 -25.81 -25.78 6.46
C ILE A 9 -24.83 -24.94 5.66
N ILE A 10 -24.59 -25.33 4.40
CA ILE A 10 -23.68 -24.58 3.53
C ILE A 10 -24.21 -23.17 3.30
N ALA A 11 -25.52 -23.02 3.06
CA ALA A 11 -26.13 -21.72 2.84
C ALA A 11 -25.95 -20.79 4.05
N VAL A 12 -26.10 -21.30 5.26
CA VAL A 12 -25.91 -20.53 6.49
C VAL A 12 -24.46 -20.10 6.64
N LEU A 13 -23.53 -21.03 6.41
CA LEU A 13 -22.09 -20.73 6.53
C LEU A 13 -21.65 -19.66 5.52
N VAL A 14 -22.13 -19.75 4.29
CA VAL A 14 -21.81 -18.77 3.25
C VAL A 14 -22.35 -17.40 3.62
N ALA A 15 -23.57 -17.33 4.12
CA ALA A 15 -24.21 -16.07 4.49
C ALA A 15 -23.43 -15.33 5.60
N VAL A 16 -22.85 -16.09 6.53
CA VAL A 16 -22.05 -15.50 7.61
C VAL A 16 -20.66 -15.11 7.13
N ALA A 17 -20.07 -15.92 6.25
CA ALA A 17 -18.67 -15.76 5.83
C ALA A 17 -18.45 -14.58 4.88
N ILE A 18 -19.39 -14.28 4.00
CA ILE A 18 -19.21 -13.25 2.98
C ILE A 18 -18.90 -11.86 3.55
N PRO A 19 -19.66 -11.30 4.51
CA PRO A 19 -19.35 -9.99 5.05
C PRO A 19 -18.00 -9.96 5.77
N THR A 20 -17.68 -11.00 6.52
CA THR A 20 -16.40 -11.11 7.21
C THR A 20 -15.24 -11.20 6.23
N PHE A 21 -15.43 -11.97 5.16
CA PHE A 21 -14.42 -12.15 4.13
C PHE A 21 -14.08 -10.82 3.44
N SER A 22 -15.08 -10.02 3.12
CA SER A 22 -14.86 -8.72 2.46
C SER A 22 -14.01 -7.80 3.30
N SER A 23 -14.26 -7.73 4.60
CA SER A 23 -13.48 -6.92 5.53
C SER A 23 -12.03 -7.41 5.61
N GLN A 24 -11.84 -8.73 5.71
CA GLN A 24 -10.52 -9.32 5.78
C GLN A 24 -9.76 -9.15 4.46
N LEU A 25 -10.45 -9.19 3.34
CA LEU A 25 -9.84 -8.99 2.03
C LEU A 25 -9.25 -7.58 1.91
N HIS A 26 -9.98 -6.56 2.38
CA HIS A 26 -9.47 -5.20 2.37
C HIS A 26 -8.20 -5.08 3.23
N LYS A 27 -8.22 -5.66 4.43
CA LYS A 27 -7.05 -5.66 5.30
C LYS A 27 -5.87 -6.38 4.67
N ALA A 28 -6.13 -7.48 3.98
CA ALA A 28 -5.09 -8.23 3.30
C ALA A 28 -4.48 -7.43 2.17
N ARG A 29 -5.28 -6.71 1.41
CA ARG A 29 -4.79 -5.86 0.33
C ARG A 29 -3.94 -4.71 0.88
N VAL A 30 -4.38 -4.08 1.97
CA VAL A 30 -3.61 -3.03 2.62
C VAL A 30 -2.28 -3.58 3.14
N ALA A 31 -2.29 -4.76 3.75
CA ALA A 31 -1.07 -5.39 4.24
C ALA A 31 -0.09 -5.67 3.10
N THR A 32 -0.59 -6.14 1.97
CA THR A 32 0.23 -6.37 0.78
C THR A 32 0.82 -5.05 0.27
N ASP A 33 0.00 -4.00 0.21
CA ASP A 33 0.47 -2.69 -0.21
C ASP A 33 1.55 -2.16 0.74
N TRP A 34 1.35 -2.32 2.05
CA TRP A 34 2.34 -1.89 3.03
C TRP A 34 3.67 -2.62 2.84
N ALA A 35 3.63 -3.93 2.57
CA ALA A 35 4.84 -4.70 2.32
C ALA A 35 5.55 -4.19 1.07
N ASN A 36 4.80 -3.91 0.01
CA ASN A 36 5.34 -3.37 -1.22
C ASN A 36 5.92 -1.98 -1.02
N VAL A 37 5.23 -1.13 -0.25
CA VAL A 37 5.71 0.22 0.04
C VAL A 37 7.01 0.17 0.83
N ARG A 38 7.08 -0.71 1.83
CA ARG A 38 8.32 -0.87 2.61
C ARG A 38 9.47 -1.37 1.75
N SER A 39 9.20 -2.30 0.83
CA SER A 39 10.20 -2.78 -0.10
C SER A 39 10.71 -1.66 -1.01
N TYR A 40 9.79 -0.87 -1.54
CA TYR A 40 10.13 0.26 -2.39
C TYR A 40 10.95 1.30 -1.61
N TYR A 41 10.52 1.59 -0.39
CA TYR A 41 11.24 2.52 0.48
C TYR A 41 12.67 2.04 0.74
N ALA A 42 12.84 0.76 1.03
CA ALA A 42 14.17 0.19 1.25
C ALA A 42 15.06 0.35 0.02
N GLN A 43 14.49 0.15 -1.17
CA GLN A 43 15.23 0.31 -2.42
C GLN A 43 15.60 1.77 -2.66
N LEU A 44 14.70 2.70 -2.38
CA LEU A 44 14.99 4.12 -2.49
C LEU A 44 16.10 4.54 -1.53
N GLN A 45 16.02 4.08 -0.29
CA GLN A 45 17.05 4.41 0.71
C GLN A 45 18.40 3.78 0.35
N TYR A 46 18.38 2.57 -0.21
CA TYR A 46 19.60 1.94 -0.70
C TYR A 46 20.23 2.79 -1.80
N ASP A 47 19.42 3.23 -2.76
CA ASP A 47 19.90 4.08 -3.85
C ASP A 47 20.49 5.39 -3.29
N PHE A 48 19.82 5.98 -2.32
CA PHE A 48 20.32 7.19 -1.66
C PHE A 48 21.65 6.94 -0.96
N MET A 49 21.77 5.83 -0.26
CA MET A 49 23.02 5.50 0.46
C MET A 49 24.15 5.23 -0.50
N GLU A 50 23.85 4.66 -1.66
CA GLU A 50 24.86 4.35 -2.67
C GLU A 50 25.36 5.61 -3.40
N THR A 51 24.43 6.50 -3.78
CA THR A 51 24.77 7.70 -4.56
C THR A 51 25.02 8.94 -3.71
N GLY A 52 24.47 8.95 -2.50
CA GLY A 52 24.53 10.13 -1.62
C GLY A 52 23.64 11.28 -2.03
N LYS A 53 22.79 11.09 -3.03
CA LYS A 53 21.95 12.14 -3.59
C LYS A 53 20.50 11.67 -3.77
N ILE A 54 19.59 12.63 -3.67
CA ILE A 54 18.18 12.39 -3.97
C ILE A 54 17.98 12.44 -5.48
N ASN A 55 17.29 11.44 -6.02
CA ASN A 55 16.89 11.43 -7.42
C ASN A 55 15.50 12.03 -7.54
N GLU A 56 15.42 13.20 -8.16
CA GLU A 56 14.15 13.92 -8.28
C GLU A 56 13.11 13.18 -9.11
N ASP A 57 13.54 12.26 -9.96
CA ASP A 57 12.61 11.47 -10.78
C ASP A 57 11.71 10.57 -9.93
N TYR A 58 12.14 10.23 -8.73
CA TYR A 58 11.36 9.40 -7.81
C TYR A 58 10.42 10.20 -6.94
N LEU A 59 10.57 11.53 -6.92
CA LEU A 59 9.76 12.38 -6.04
C LEU A 59 8.35 12.57 -6.59
N HIS A 60 7.38 12.41 -5.71
CA HIS A 60 5.97 12.68 -6.01
C HIS A 60 5.31 13.18 -4.72
N PRO A 61 5.61 14.42 -4.32
CA PRO A 61 5.17 14.90 -3.01
C PRO A 61 3.67 15.18 -2.95
N TRP A 62 3.16 15.14 -1.74
CA TRP A 62 1.77 15.43 -1.46
C TRP A 62 1.41 16.86 -1.86
N GLY A 63 0.27 17.00 -2.49
CA GLY A 63 -0.30 18.30 -2.76
C GLY A 63 0.28 19.07 -3.95
N VAL A 64 1.22 18.48 -4.66
CA VAL A 64 1.75 19.10 -5.87
C VAL A 64 0.70 19.00 -6.96
N ASN A 65 0.27 20.15 -7.48
CA ASN A 65 -0.74 20.24 -8.53
C ASN A 65 -2.08 19.62 -8.17
N GLY A 66 -2.33 19.38 -6.87
CA GLY A 66 -3.57 18.75 -6.41
C GLY A 66 -3.74 17.34 -6.90
N GLU A 67 -2.67 16.71 -7.31
CA GLU A 67 -2.74 15.38 -7.87
C GLU A 67 -2.86 14.29 -6.81
N ASN A 68 -3.47 13.18 -7.19
CA ASN A 68 -3.52 11.99 -6.39
C ASN A 68 -2.13 11.35 -6.28
N GLY A 69 -1.96 10.48 -5.31
CA GLY A 69 -0.73 9.73 -5.16
C GLY A 69 -0.52 8.73 -6.29
N LEU A 70 0.64 8.10 -6.27
CA LEU A 70 0.98 7.07 -7.23
C LEU A 70 0.31 5.74 -6.86
N THR A 71 -0.29 5.09 -7.84
CA THR A 71 -0.88 3.76 -7.65
C THR A 71 0.05 2.66 -8.10
N SER A 72 1.13 3.02 -8.79
CA SER A 72 2.17 2.06 -9.16
C SER A 72 3.51 2.78 -9.19
N VAL A 73 4.57 2.04 -8.94
CA VAL A 73 5.93 2.56 -8.96
C VAL A 73 6.83 1.58 -9.70
N THR A 74 7.82 2.11 -10.40
CA THR A 74 8.78 1.30 -11.14
C THR A 74 10.19 1.65 -10.66
N LEU A 75 10.97 0.63 -10.34
CA LEU A 75 12.34 0.80 -9.92
C LEU A 75 13.14 -0.39 -10.41
N ASP A 76 14.27 -0.12 -11.08
CA ASP A 76 15.17 -1.14 -11.64
C ASP A 76 14.43 -2.14 -12.54
N GLY A 77 13.48 -1.64 -13.33
CA GLY A 77 12.73 -2.46 -14.27
C GLY A 77 11.60 -3.26 -13.66
N GLN A 78 11.42 -3.17 -12.34
CA GLN A 78 10.33 -3.85 -11.67
C GLN A 78 9.21 -2.87 -11.37
N THR A 79 7.99 -3.24 -11.73
CA THR A 79 6.81 -2.42 -11.45
C THR A 79 6.04 -3.02 -10.29
N ILE A 80 5.77 -2.20 -9.29
CA ILE A 80 4.97 -2.56 -8.13
C ILE A 80 3.63 -1.85 -8.26
N ASN A 81 2.55 -2.62 -8.29
CA ASN A 81 1.20 -2.07 -8.37
C ASN A 81 0.55 -2.15 -6.99
N LEU A 82 0.04 -1.02 -6.51
CA LEU A 82 -0.70 -0.99 -5.26
C LEU A 82 -2.13 -1.48 -5.49
N ARG A 83 -2.62 -2.29 -4.56
CA ARG A 83 -3.91 -2.96 -4.70
C ARG A 83 -5.09 -2.08 -4.35
N THR A 84 -4.93 -1.24 -3.33
CA THR A 84 -6.07 -0.50 -2.82
C THR A 84 -5.71 0.89 -2.32
N GLY A 85 -4.50 1.35 -2.62
CA GLY A 85 -4.07 2.64 -2.11
C GLY A 85 -3.13 3.35 -3.07
N MET A 86 -2.56 4.42 -2.55
CA MET A 86 -1.63 5.25 -3.31
C MET A 86 -0.55 5.77 -2.39
N LEU A 87 0.58 6.15 -2.95
CA LEU A 87 1.70 6.65 -2.16
C LEU A 87 2.22 7.97 -2.71
N TRP A 88 2.88 8.68 -1.84
CA TRP A 88 3.59 9.91 -2.15
C TRP A 88 5.02 9.77 -1.68
N VAL A 89 5.95 10.31 -2.46
CA VAL A 89 7.37 10.24 -2.15
C VAL A 89 7.91 11.67 -2.06
N ALA A 90 8.59 11.98 -0.99
CA ALA A 90 9.20 13.28 -0.81
C ALA A 90 10.62 13.13 -0.28
N GLU A 91 11.35 14.23 -0.29
CA GLU A 91 12.67 14.29 0.29
C GLU A 91 12.57 14.52 1.79
N GLU A 92 13.29 13.72 2.55
CA GLU A 92 13.38 13.93 4.00
C GLU A 92 14.25 15.16 4.28
N ASP A 93 13.92 15.89 5.35
CA ASP A 93 14.63 17.11 5.69
C ASP A 93 16.15 16.91 5.77
N HIS A 94 16.86 17.87 5.21
CA HIS A 94 18.33 17.97 5.29
C HIS A 94 19.06 16.79 4.65
N ASN A 95 18.59 16.33 3.49
CA ASN A 95 19.25 15.26 2.75
C ASN A 95 19.39 13.96 3.53
N LYS A 96 18.38 13.62 4.29
CA LYS A 96 18.39 12.35 5.05
C LYS A 96 17.79 11.17 4.30
N GLY A 97 17.50 11.36 3.02
CA GLY A 97 16.95 10.33 2.19
C GLY A 97 15.51 10.65 1.78
N TYR A 98 14.72 9.62 1.58
CA TYR A 98 13.35 9.77 1.13
C TYR A 98 12.37 9.53 2.27
N ASN A 99 11.19 10.14 2.17
CA ASN A 99 10.07 9.70 2.98
C ASN A 99 8.92 9.29 2.07
N ILE A 100 8.11 8.38 2.56
CA ILE A 100 6.97 7.86 1.82
C ILE A 100 5.74 7.90 2.72
N ALA A 101 4.63 8.35 2.14
CA ALA A 101 3.33 8.27 2.79
C ALA A 101 2.41 7.42 1.92
N TYR A 102 1.66 6.53 2.54
CA TYR A 102 0.69 5.67 1.88
C TYR A 102 -0.67 5.84 2.53
N ALA A 103 -1.70 5.85 1.71
CA ALA A 103 -3.08 5.88 2.20
C ALA A 103 -3.95 5.03 1.27
N CYS A 104 -4.94 4.37 1.82
CA CYS A 104 -5.88 3.63 0.98
C CYS A 104 -6.85 4.58 0.30
N THR A 105 -7.36 4.16 -0.85
CA THR A 105 -8.30 4.99 -1.63
C THR A 105 -9.62 5.22 -0.89
N SER A 106 -9.94 4.36 0.06
CA SER A 106 -11.15 4.50 0.89
C SER A 106 -11.03 5.56 1.98
N GLY A 107 -9.81 6.08 2.23
CA GLY A 107 -9.59 7.15 3.19
C GLY A 107 -9.60 6.74 4.65
N HIS A 108 -9.45 5.46 4.94
CA HIS A 108 -9.38 4.98 6.32
C HIS A 108 -8.06 5.40 6.97
N ARG A 109 -8.13 5.92 8.19
CA ARG A 109 -6.92 6.28 8.93
C ARG A 109 -6.04 5.08 9.24
N GLU A 110 -6.65 3.93 9.41
CA GLU A 110 -5.95 2.68 9.72
C GLU A 110 -5.05 2.21 8.61
N CYS A 111 -5.30 2.66 7.38
CA CYS A 111 -4.50 2.30 6.22
C CYS A 111 -3.24 3.13 6.08
N VAL A 112 -3.14 4.26 6.77
CA VAL A 112 -2.03 5.20 6.57
C VAL A 112 -0.72 4.62 7.08
N LEU A 113 0.31 4.68 6.25
CA LEU A 113 1.66 4.29 6.62
C LEU A 113 2.60 5.42 6.23
N ILE A 114 3.43 5.85 7.16
CA ILE A 114 4.42 6.89 6.92
C ILE A 114 5.80 6.33 7.26
N LEU A 115 6.72 6.42 6.33
CA LEU A 115 8.10 5.99 6.51
C LEU A 115 9.05 7.17 6.29
N PRO A 116 10.09 7.33 7.09
CA PRO A 116 10.43 6.48 8.24
C PRO A 116 9.45 6.63 9.40
N MET A 117 9.32 5.56 10.16
CA MET A 117 8.49 5.57 11.36
C MET A 117 9.33 6.07 12.52
N ASP A 118 8.98 7.24 13.03
CA ASP A 118 9.65 7.81 14.21
C ASP A 118 8.78 7.64 15.44
#